data_87ae8fc8a32a6b16bb2ae2026ef1dee2
#
_entry.id   87ae8fc8a32a6b16bb2ae2026ef1dee2
#
_cell.length_a   1.000
_cell.length_b   1.000
_cell.length_c   1.000
_cell.angle_alpha   90.00
_cell.angle_beta   90.00
_cell.angle_gamma   90.00
#
_symmetry.space_group_name_H-M   'P 1'
#
loop_
_entity.id
_entity.type
_entity.pdbx_description
1 polymer ?
#
loop_
_entity_poly.entity_id
_entity_poly.type
_entity_poly.pdbx_seq_one_letter_code
_entity_poly.pdbx_strand_id
1 'polypeptide(L)'
;VATTGGPNLIGIVAAIIGIGVIAQILSDRFRIPSVVFLITAGVLLGPEVLGVVGPNSFGNALGAIVGLSVAIIVFEGAFHLRIDDLRSAPGATLKLITVGAAIALVGTAVAVRFLLGAAWDVSFLIGALLVATGPTVVTPILEVVPARDRVETALETEGIVNDVTAAILAVVVFEAVSLGNSSLTELLTLFTERLGIGILVGGVVGAILYYALQYIDLSPGSAPRNARLLVLAGALVAYGAADTIATEAGIAAVATAGVLLGNLGVPYEEEISAFKGDVTLIVLSFVFIALAALLRFDVLAEIGLRGLAVAGIVALVLRPLLVFLSTAGDRFTTGERWFMSLVGPRGIIPASVATLFAIQFRNAGQAAAADLLVGTVFLVIFVTVVFEGGFARRIAEYFDIIPMRVLIIGGGTVGRSLAQRLESRGENVVLVEQDQENVETARNAGFTAHHGDGTDTEVLRSAGANNARIVVGATGDDDVNLLVSQLARSKFDPETILARVNNPDNAEAFEELGVRAISSTVAIAQAMDNYIERPSMMDWMAEIGHTGEIQEVDITSEDLIGRTVEEVGPKFPEDCLIALIQRDGETKVPQPDLTLQRGDRLTIIGGREEVHEALRFVHPDR
;
A
#
# COMPACT_ATOMS: atom_id res chain seq x y z
N VAL A 1 53.47 9.16 -11.18
CA VAL A 1 52.30 10.03 -11.35
C VAL A 1 51.33 9.66 -10.26
N ALA A 2 51.36 10.41 -9.14
CA ALA A 2 50.38 10.26 -8.07
C ALA A 2 49.04 10.80 -8.57
N THR A 3 48.09 9.94 -8.84
CA THR A 3 46.69 10.33 -9.01
C THR A 3 46.19 10.78 -7.64
N THR A 4 46.00 12.08 -7.49
CA THR A 4 45.29 12.69 -6.36
C THR A 4 43.94 11.99 -6.25
N GLY A 5 43.79 11.15 -5.20
CA GLY A 5 42.66 10.27 -5.03
C GLY A 5 41.37 11.03 -4.74
N GLY A 6 40.53 11.09 -5.74
CA GLY A 6 39.08 11.18 -5.50
C GLY A 6 38.61 9.87 -4.82
N PRO A 7 37.60 9.92 -3.99
CA PRO A 7 37.05 8.71 -3.35
C PRO A 7 36.75 7.66 -4.43
N ASN A 8 37.26 6.46 -4.22
CA ASN A 8 37.11 5.38 -5.19
C ASN A 8 35.62 5.06 -5.37
N LEU A 9 35.08 5.25 -6.58
CA LEU A 9 33.66 5.02 -6.91
C LEU A 9 33.15 3.68 -6.38
N ILE A 10 33.99 2.64 -6.45
CA ILE A 10 33.67 1.32 -5.93
C ILE A 10 33.42 1.37 -4.41
N GLY A 11 34.27 2.09 -3.68
CA GLY A 11 34.12 2.24 -2.22
C GLY A 11 32.86 2.99 -1.84
N ILE A 12 32.50 4.05 -2.61
CA ILE A 12 31.27 4.82 -2.39
C ILE A 12 30.04 3.95 -2.65
N VAL A 13 30.00 3.24 -3.79
CA VAL A 13 28.87 2.36 -4.13
C VAL A 13 28.71 1.25 -3.09
N ALA A 14 29.80 0.62 -2.67
CA ALA A 14 29.78 -0.42 -1.65
C ALA A 14 29.28 0.11 -0.29
N ALA A 15 29.72 1.32 0.11
CA ALA A 15 29.26 1.96 1.33
C ALA A 15 27.75 2.29 1.27
N ILE A 16 27.28 2.83 0.15
CA ILE A 16 25.87 3.16 -0.06
C ILE A 16 24.99 1.90 0.05
N ILE A 17 25.38 0.81 -0.62
CA ILE A 17 24.64 -0.47 -0.54
C ILE A 17 24.66 -1.01 0.90
N GLY A 18 25.80 -1.01 1.58
CA GLY A 18 25.90 -1.46 2.96
C GLY A 18 25.04 -0.66 3.93
N ILE A 19 25.04 0.66 3.79
CA ILE A 19 24.20 1.56 4.58
C ILE A 19 22.71 1.34 4.24
N GLY A 20 22.38 1.09 2.97
CA GLY A 20 21.04 0.77 2.53
C GLY A 20 20.46 -0.46 3.25
N VAL A 21 21.24 -1.53 3.33
CA VAL A 21 20.85 -2.75 4.07
C VAL A 21 20.67 -2.46 5.56
N ILE A 22 21.57 -1.67 6.16
CA ILE A 22 21.44 -1.25 7.57
C ILE A 22 20.17 -0.41 7.76
N ALA A 23 19.87 0.51 6.84
CA ALA A 23 18.66 1.32 6.88
C ALA A 23 17.39 0.46 6.85
N GLN A 24 17.37 -0.61 6.05
CA GLN A 24 16.26 -1.56 6.02
C GLN A 24 16.11 -2.30 7.36
N ILE A 25 17.19 -2.82 7.92
CA ILE A 25 17.17 -3.49 9.23
C ILE A 25 16.65 -2.54 10.32
N LEU A 26 17.06 -1.27 10.28
CA LEU A 26 16.57 -0.26 11.21
C LEU A 26 15.09 0.05 10.99
N SER A 27 14.65 0.11 9.73
CA SER A 27 13.24 0.27 9.35
C SER A 27 12.37 -0.81 10.00
N ASP A 28 12.74 -2.07 9.82
CA ASP A 28 12.00 -3.21 10.36
C ASP A 28 11.97 -3.18 11.90
N ARG A 29 13.09 -2.82 12.51
CA ARG A 29 13.22 -2.75 13.98
C ARG A 29 12.41 -1.61 14.60
N PHE A 30 12.43 -0.43 14.00
CA PHE A 30 11.78 0.77 14.55
C PHE A 30 10.39 1.02 13.97
N ARG A 31 9.97 0.25 12.96
CA ARG A 31 8.72 0.44 12.22
C ARG A 31 8.58 1.86 11.68
N ILE A 32 9.67 2.36 11.11
CA ILE A 32 9.75 3.65 10.42
C ILE A 32 10.17 3.35 8.98
N PRO A 33 9.53 3.94 7.97
CA PRO A 33 9.87 3.69 6.56
C PRO A 33 11.37 3.82 6.27
N SER A 34 11.95 2.87 5.56
CA SER A 34 13.40 2.82 5.24
C SER A 34 13.91 4.08 4.57
N VAL A 35 13.06 4.74 3.79
CA VAL A 35 13.35 5.99 3.08
C VAL A 35 13.81 7.11 4.01
N VAL A 36 13.27 7.20 5.23
CA VAL A 36 13.68 8.20 6.23
C VAL A 36 15.15 7.99 6.62
N PHE A 37 15.55 6.74 6.84
CA PHE A 37 16.93 6.40 7.16
C PHE A 37 17.86 6.59 5.96
N LEU A 38 17.40 6.26 4.76
CA LEU A 38 18.17 6.42 3.52
C LEU A 38 18.46 7.88 3.22
N ILE A 39 17.46 8.77 3.30
CA ILE A 39 17.64 10.21 3.12
C ILE A 39 18.56 10.77 4.20
N THR A 40 18.36 10.38 5.46
CA THR A 40 19.24 10.82 6.56
C THR A 40 20.68 10.40 6.33
N ALA A 41 20.90 9.15 5.93
CA ALA A 41 22.25 8.65 5.60
C ALA A 41 22.88 9.42 4.42
N GLY A 42 22.09 9.72 3.40
CA GLY A 42 22.54 10.50 2.24
C GLY A 42 22.98 11.91 2.63
N VAL A 43 22.20 12.61 3.44
CA VAL A 43 22.57 13.94 3.97
C VAL A 43 23.85 13.86 4.81
N LEU A 44 23.97 12.84 5.67
CA LEU A 44 25.18 12.63 6.48
C LEU A 44 26.44 12.37 5.63
N LEU A 45 26.32 11.58 4.58
CA LEU A 45 27.42 11.28 3.67
C LEU A 45 27.73 12.43 2.70
N GLY A 46 26.82 13.36 2.54
CA GLY A 46 26.92 14.49 1.64
C GLY A 46 28.03 15.46 1.98
N PRO A 47 28.32 16.41 1.07
CA PRO A 47 29.43 17.38 1.19
C PRO A 47 29.23 18.32 2.39
N GLU A 48 28.02 18.50 2.83
CA GLU A 48 27.68 19.43 3.92
C GLU A 48 27.99 18.87 5.32
N VAL A 49 28.15 17.53 5.48
CA VAL A 49 28.41 16.90 6.79
C VAL A 49 29.73 16.14 6.76
N LEU A 50 29.80 14.99 6.11
CA LEU A 50 30.98 14.13 6.10
C LEU A 50 31.83 14.30 4.84
N GLY A 51 31.29 14.85 3.75
CA GLY A 51 31.98 15.06 2.49
C GLY A 51 32.47 13.80 1.79
N VAL A 52 31.87 12.62 2.10
CA VAL A 52 32.25 11.34 1.49
C VAL A 52 31.70 11.22 0.08
N VAL A 53 30.45 11.68 -0.13
CA VAL A 53 29.76 11.67 -1.41
C VAL A 53 29.50 13.10 -1.84
N GLY A 54 29.98 13.48 -3.04
CA GLY A 54 29.77 14.81 -3.58
C GLY A 54 29.36 14.80 -5.06
N PRO A 55 29.08 15.96 -5.65
CA PRO A 55 28.58 16.06 -7.03
C PRO A 55 29.51 15.39 -8.06
N ASN A 56 30.80 15.38 -7.81
CA ASN A 56 31.80 14.81 -8.71
C ASN A 56 32.09 13.32 -8.44
N SER A 57 31.51 12.74 -7.38
CA SER A 57 31.80 11.36 -6.97
C SER A 57 31.35 10.33 -8.00
N PHE A 58 30.30 10.62 -8.74
CA PHE A 58 29.73 9.73 -9.77
C PHE A 58 30.07 10.17 -11.20
N GLY A 59 30.59 11.39 -11.39
CA GLY A 59 30.89 11.95 -12.70
C GLY A 59 29.70 11.86 -13.65
N ASN A 60 29.93 11.51 -14.92
CA ASN A 60 28.90 11.36 -15.94
C ASN A 60 28.03 10.08 -15.77
N ALA A 61 28.40 9.18 -14.86
CA ALA A 61 27.67 7.93 -14.66
C ALA A 61 26.37 8.12 -13.86
N LEU A 62 26.22 9.22 -13.12
CA LEU A 62 25.06 9.44 -12.25
C LEU A 62 23.75 9.38 -13.03
N GLY A 63 23.65 10.07 -14.15
CA GLY A 63 22.44 10.08 -14.98
C GLY A 63 22.04 8.68 -15.48
N ALA A 64 23.01 7.89 -15.96
CA ALA A 64 22.77 6.54 -16.43
C ALA A 64 22.34 5.59 -15.28
N ILE A 65 23.02 5.71 -14.12
CA ILE A 65 22.68 4.89 -12.94
C ILE A 65 21.25 5.24 -12.45
N VAL A 66 20.94 6.52 -12.35
CA VAL A 66 19.63 7.00 -11.94
C VAL A 66 18.54 6.55 -12.95
N GLY A 67 18.79 6.70 -14.25
CA GLY A 67 17.84 6.26 -15.28
C GLY A 67 17.54 4.75 -15.23
N LEU A 68 18.58 3.90 -15.12
CA LEU A 68 18.40 2.46 -14.96
C LEU A 68 17.69 2.11 -13.65
N SER A 69 17.96 2.87 -12.59
CA SER A 69 17.30 2.72 -11.31
C SER A 69 15.80 3.03 -11.40
N VAL A 70 15.46 4.13 -12.06
CA VAL A 70 14.05 4.50 -12.33
C VAL A 70 13.37 3.43 -13.16
N ALA A 71 14.05 2.87 -14.17
CA ALA A 71 13.50 1.77 -14.97
C ALA A 71 13.08 0.56 -14.11
N ILE A 72 13.94 0.13 -13.19
CA ILE A 72 13.66 -1.01 -12.31
C ILE A 72 12.48 -0.69 -11.38
N ILE A 73 12.49 0.47 -10.74
CA ILE A 73 11.47 0.90 -9.78
C ILE A 73 10.09 1.04 -10.44
N VAL A 74 10.04 1.70 -11.61
CA VAL A 74 8.78 1.89 -12.35
C VAL A 74 8.24 0.57 -12.87
N PHE A 75 9.13 -0.32 -13.36
CA PHE A 75 8.71 -1.65 -13.79
C PHE A 75 8.09 -2.44 -12.65
N GLU A 76 8.70 -2.42 -11.47
CA GLU A 76 8.16 -3.12 -10.29
C GLU A 76 6.78 -2.58 -9.89
N GLY A 77 6.66 -1.26 -9.70
CA GLY A 77 5.38 -0.64 -9.39
C GLY A 77 4.31 -0.99 -10.43
N ALA A 78 4.63 -0.87 -11.72
CA ALA A 78 3.71 -1.17 -12.80
C ALA A 78 3.33 -2.66 -12.90
N PHE A 79 4.22 -3.58 -12.52
CA PHE A 79 3.95 -5.01 -12.51
C PHE A 79 2.90 -5.41 -11.47
N HIS A 80 2.83 -4.71 -10.34
CA HIS A 80 1.83 -4.93 -9.30
C HIS A 80 0.48 -4.26 -9.60
N LEU A 81 0.42 -3.37 -10.60
CA LEU A 81 -0.82 -2.69 -10.99
C LEU A 81 -1.76 -3.66 -11.73
N ARG A 82 -2.81 -4.13 -11.05
CA ARG A 82 -3.84 -4.98 -11.64
C ARG A 82 -4.90 -4.12 -12.34
N ILE A 83 -5.15 -4.40 -13.61
CA ILE A 83 -6.18 -3.68 -14.40
C ILE A 83 -7.58 -3.94 -13.85
N ASP A 84 -7.83 -5.12 -13.29
CA ASP A 84 -9.12 -5.47 -12.69
C ASP A 84 -9.37 -4.69 -11.39
N ASP A 85 -8.32 -4.47 -10.57
CA ASP A 85 -8.40 -3.59 -9.41
C ASP A 85 -8.68 -2.14 -9.84
N LEU A 86 -8.06 -1.69 -10.94
CA LEU A 86 -8.29 -0.37 -11.49
C LEU A 86 -9.73 -0.20 -12.03
N ARG A 87 -10.30 -1.25 -12.63
CA ARG A 87 -11.69 -1.25 -13.14
C ARG A 87 -12.71 -1.30 -12.02
N SER A 88 -12.39 -2.02 -10.94
CA SER A 88 -13.20 -2.09 -9.74
C SER A 88 -12.95 -0.93 -8.79
N ALA A 89 -11.90 -0.12 -9.05
CA ALA A 89 -11.54 1.03 -8.22
C ALA A 89 -12.70 2.03 -8.14
N PRO A 90 -12.98 2.55 -6.96
CA PRO A 90 -13.98 3.58 -6.77
C PRO A 90 -13.73 4.77 -7.71
N GLY A 91 -14.80 5.42 -8.18
CA GLY A 91 -14.67 6.62 -9.02
C GLY A 91 -13.80 7.72 -8.43
N ALA A 92 -13.60 7.69 -7.10
CA ALA A 92 -12.66 8.53 -6.37
C ALA A 92 -11.21 8.33 -6.82
N THR A 93 -10.76 7.08 -7.01
CA THR A 93 -9.37 6.80 -7.44
C THR A 93 -9.09 7.39 -8.82
N LEU A 94 -10.02 7.26 -9.77
CA LEU A 94 -9.91 7.90 -11.08
C LEU A 94 -9.88 9.43 -11.00
N LYS A 95 -10.65 10.02 -10.08
CA LYS A 95 -10.63 11.47 -9.85
C LYS A 95 -9.31 11.91 -9.20
N LEU A 96 -8.72 11.10 -8.30
CA LEU A 96 -7.42 11.39 -7.69
C LEU A 96 -6.31 11.48 -8.76
N ILE A 97 -6.25 10.54 -9.68
CA ILE A 97 -5.22 10.49 -10.73
C ILE A 97 -5.48 11.47 -11.90
N THR A 98 -6.67 12.06 -12.01
CA THR A 98 -6.99 13.03 -13.06
C THR A 98 -7.16 14.43 -12.50
N VAL A 99 -8.25 14.68 -11.79
CA VAL A 99 -8.57 15.99 -11.20
C VAL A 99 -7.56 16.34 -10.10
N GLY A 100 -7.19 15.36 -9.26
CA GLY A 100 -6.19 15.53 -8.22
C GLY A 100 -4.83 15.92 -8.79
N ALA A 101 -4.37 15.23 -9.84
CA ALA A 101 -3.13 15.55 -10.53
C ALA A 101 -3.15 16.97 -11.14
N ALA A 102 -4.26 17.39 -11.74
CA ALA A 102 -4.41 18.73 -12.28
C ALA A 102 -4.35 19.81 -11.18
N ILE A 103 -5.01 19.58 -10.04
CA ILE A 103 -4.95 20.48 -8.87
C ILE A 103 -3.53 20.55 -8.32
N ALA A 104 -2.83 19.41 -8.20
CA ALA A 104 -1.46 19.36 -7.73
C ALA A 104 -0.52 20.12 -8.66
N LEU A 105 -0.61 19.90 -9.97
CA LEU A 105 0.17 20.59 -11.00
C LEU A 105 0.00 22.12 -10.93
N VAL A 106 -1.23 22.59 -11.09
CA VAL A 106 -1.53 24.01 -11.17
C VAL A 106 -1.32 24.69 -9.83
N GLY A 107 -1.79 24.08 -8.74
CA GLY A 107 -1.65 24.62 -7.39
C GLY A 107 -0.18 24.77 -6.97
N THR A 108 0.64 23.75 -7.26
CA THR A 108 2.08 23.82 -6.98
C THR A 108 2.77 24.87 -7.86
N ALA A 109 2.45 24.95 -9.15
CA ALA A 109 3.02 25.95 -10.04
C ALA A 109 2.68 27.37 -9.56
N VAL A 110 1.44 27.63 -9.14
CA VAL A 110 1.01 28.90 -8.55
C VAL A 110 1.77 29.20 -7.25
N ALA A 111 1.90 28.22 -6.34
CA ALA A 111 2.63 28.39 -5.09
C ALA A 111 4.11 28.76 -5.34
N VAL A 112 4.78 28.04 -6.24
CA VAL A 112 6.18 28.30 -6.62
C VAL A 112 6.32 29.68 -7.26
N ARG A 113 5.42 30.04 -8.18
CA ARG A 113 5.44 31.36 -8.83
C ARG A 113 5.36 32.50 -7.83
N PHE A 114 4.41 32.46 -6.92
CA PHE A 114 4.15 33.59 -6.02
C PHE A 114 5.07 33.63 -4.81
N LEU A 115 5.51 32.49 -4.30
CA LEU A 115 6.38 32.45 -3.10
C LEU A 115 7.87 32.53 -3.44
N LEU A 116 8.31 31.84 -4.49
CA LEU A 116 9.71 31.78 -4.88
C LEU A 116 10.05 32.77 -6.01
N GLY A 117 9.04 33.38 -6.66
CA GLY A 117 9.25 34.32 -7.76
C GLY A 117 9.79 33.67 -9.04
N ALA A 118 9.70 32.36 -9.18
CA ALA A 118 10.15 31.63 -10.35
C ALA A 118 9.39 32.04 -11.62
N ALA A 119 10.00 31.89 -12.78
CA ALA A 119 9.30 32.04 -14.06
C ALA A 119 8.20 30.96 -14.18
N TRP A 120 7.13 31.21 -14.94
CA TRP A 120 6.00 30.30 -15.05
C TRP A 120 6.39 28.92 -15.59
N ASP A 121 7.31 28.86 -16.54
CA ASP A 121 7.87 27.67 -17.13
C ASP A 121 8.52 26.75 -16.06
N VAL A 122 9.44 27.29 -15.27
CA VAL A 122 10.09 26.57 -14.15
C VAL A 122 9.05 26.20 -13.08
N SER A 123 8.06 27.09 -12.84
CA SER A 123 6.99 26.82 -11.87
C SER A 123 6.10 25.64 -12.29
N PHE A 124 5.72 25.56 -13.56
CA PHE A 124 4.99 24.42 -14.09
C PHE A 124 5.83 23.15 -14.15
N LEU A 125 7.12 23.25 -14.41
CA LEU A 125 8.03 22.10 -14.34
C LEU A 125 8.09 21.50 -12.94
N ILE A 126 8.28 22.35 -11.91
CA ILE A 126 8.23 21.92 -10.50
C ILE A 126 6.85 21.35 -10.16
N GLY A 127 5.78 21.99 -10.64
CA GLY A 127 4.41 21.50 -10.47
C GLY A 127 4.20 20.11 -11.08
N ALA A 128 4.69 19.88 -12.30
CA ALA A 128 4.59 18.60 -12.99
C ALA A 128 5.33 17.49 -12.24
N LEU A 129 6.55 17.76 -11.79
CA LEU A 129 7.32 16.81 -10.99
C LEU A 129 6.63 16.48 -9.67
N LEU A 130 6.07 17.47 -8.99
CA LEU A 130 5.44 17.29 -7.69
C LEU A 130 3.98 16.77 -7.77
N VAL A 131 3.46 16.43 -8.95
CA VAL A 131 2.25 15.60 -9.08
C VAL A 131 2.50 14.19 -8.57
N ALA A 132 3.68 13.64 -8.81
CA ALA A 132 4.02 12.28 -8.41
C ALA A 132 3.87 12.05 -6.91
N THR A 133 3.17 10.98 -6.56
CA THR A 133 3.03 10.44 -5.19
C THR A 133 3.65 9.05 -5.22
N GLY A 134 4.92 8.92 -4.78
CA GLY A 134 5.69 7.71 -5.05
C GLY A 134 5.22 6.46 -4.34
N PRO A 135 4.89 5.37 -5.04
CA PRO A 135 4.61 4.07 -4.42
C PRO A 135 5.80 3.58 -3.58
N THR A 136 7.01 3.92 -3.99
CA THR A 136 8.26 3.63 -3.29
C THR A 136 8.36 4.18 -1.86
N VAL A 137 7.49 5.10 -1.49
CA VAL A 137 7.37 5.63 -0.13
C VAL A 137 6.03 5.26 0.49
N VAL A 138 4.96 5.23 -0.30
CA VAL A 138 3.60 4.89 0.17
C VAL A 138 3.52 3.42 0.57
N THR A 139 4.00 2.49 -0.25
CA THR A 139 3.94 1.04 0.07
C THR A 139 4.68 0.70 1.38
N PRO A 140 5.94 1.14 1.65
CA PRO A 140 6.56 0.92 2.96
C PRO A 140 5.82 1.55 4.15
N ILE A 141 5.04 2.60 3.92
CA ILE A 141 4.19 3.17 4.97
C ILE A 141 3.00 2.24 5.24
N LEU A 142 2.35 1.74 4.18
CA LEU A 142 1.19 0.85 4.30
C LEU A 142 1.57 -0.51 4.89
N GLU A 143 2.78 -1.02 4.64
CA GLU A 143 3.31 -2.21 5.33
C GLU A 143 3.42 -2.05 6.85
N VAL A 144 3.73 -0.82 7.32
CA VAL A 144 3.83 -0.49 8.76
C VAL A 144 2.47 -0.11 9.35
N VAL A 145 1.58 0.43 8.53
CA VAL A 145 0.25 0.94 8.89
C VAL A 145 -0.78 0.25 8.00
N PRO A 146 -1.26 -0.95 8.38
CA PRO A 146 -2.29 -1.63 7.62
C PRO A 146 -3.54 -0.75 7.59
N ALA A 147 -3.81 -0.18 6.43
CA ALA A 147 -5.03 0.60 6.18
C ALA A 147 -6.13 -0.32 5.66
N ARG A 148 -7.36 0.18 5.58
CA ARG A 148 -8.44 -0.57 4.91
C ARG A 148 -8.10 -0.74 3.43
N ASP A 149 -8.40 -1.89 2.84
CA ASP A 149 -8.06 -2.26 1.45
C ASP A 149 -8.37 -1.14 0.44
N ARG A 150 -9.53 -0.48 0.58
CA ARG A 150 -9.92 0.63 -0.31
C ARG A 150 -8.99 1.84 -0.24
N VAL A 151 -8.42 2.13 0.95
CA VAL A 151 -7.46 3.23 1.15
C VAL A 151 -6.11 2.85 0.58
N GLU A 152 -5.68 1.64 0.84
CA GLU A 152 -4.46 1.05 0.32
C GLU A 152 -4.47 1.03 -1.22
N THR A 153 -5.48 0.41 -1.83
CA THR A 153 -5.66 0.38 -3.28
C THR A 153 -5.70 1.79 -3.89
N ALA A 154 -6.39 2.73 -3.25
CA ALA A 154 -6.47 4.11 -3.77
C ALA A 154 -5.11 4.81 -3.75
N LEU A 155 -4.35 4.70 -2.65
CA LEU A 155 -3.03 5.33 -2.51
C LEU A 155 -1.98 4.66 -3.41
N GLU A 156 -1.95 3.34 -3.51
CA GLU A 156 -1.02 2.61 -4.38
C GLU A 156 -1.31 2.88 -5.85
N THR A 157 -2.57 2.80 -6.27
CA THR A 157 -2.96 3.12 -7.63
C THR A 157 -2.62 4.57 -7.99
N GLU A 158 -2.94 5.52 -7.10
CA GLU A 158 -2.57 6.92 -7.28
C GLU A 158 -1.05 7.06 -7.43
N GLY A 159 -0.28 6.42 -6.55
CA GLY A 159 1.17 6.49 -6.58
C GLY A 159 1.76 5.99 -7.91
N ILE A 160 1.36 4.80 -8.36
CA ILE A 160 1.89 4.19 -9.59
C ILE A 160 1.54 5.03 -10.82
N VAL A 161 0.28 5.43 -10.96
CA VAL A 161 -0.20 6.17 -12.15
C VAL A 161 0.37 7.59 -12.19
N ASN A 162 0.39 8.26 -11.03
CA ASN A 162 0.90 9.64 -10.95
C ASN A 162 2.42 9.70 -11.16
N ASP A 163 3.19 8.71 -10.73
CA ASP A 163 4.63 8.67 -10.96
C ASP A 163 4.97 8.64 -12.46
N VAL A 164 4.33 7.74 -13.21
CA VAL A 164 4.50 7.64 -14.67
C VAL A 164 4.01 8.92 -15.36
N THR A 165 2.83 9.38 -15.00
CA THR A 165 2.22 10.56 -15.63
C THR A 165 3.02 11.83 -15.36
N ALA A 166 3.50 12.01 -14.12
CA ALA A 166 4.29 13.16 -13.73
C ALA A 166 5.64 13.20 -14.45
N ALA A 167 6.31 12.06 -14.61
CA ALA A 167 7.57 11.99 -15.34
C ALA A 167 7.39 12.41 -16.80
N ILE A 168 6.41 11.86 -17.50
CA ILE A 168 6.14 12.22 -18.90
C ILE A 168 5.73 13.70 -19.01
N LEU A 169 4.86 14.18 -18.11
CA LEU A 169 4.40 15.56 -18.11
C LEU A 169 5.56 16.54 -17.85
N ALA A 170 6.46 16.20 -16.91
CA ALA A 170 7.63 17.02 -16.62
C ALA A 170 8.57 17.13 -17.82
N VAL A 171 8.77 16.05 -18.58
CA VAL A 171 9.56 16.07 -19.81
C VAL A 171 8.93 16.99 -20.86
N VAL A 172 7.63 16.90 -21.08
CA VAL A 172 6.91 17.75 -22.04
C VAL A 172 7.00 19.23 -21.66
N VAL A 173 6.82 19.54 -20.36
CA VAL A 173 6.98 20.91 -19.85
C VAL A 173 8.42 21.38 -19.99
N PHE A 174 9.42 20.52 -19.69
CA PHE A 174 10.84 20.87 -19.83
C PHE A 174 11.21 21.20 -21.28
N GLU A 175 10.72 20.43 -22.24
CA GLU A 175 10.94 20.74 -23.66
C GLU A 175 10.27 22.04 -24.09
N ALA A 176 9.06 22.31 -23.58
CA ALA A 176 8.42 23.61 -23.79
C ALA A 176 9.31 24.78 -23.34
N VAL A 177 9.93 24.61 -22.17
CA VAL A 177 10.89 25.59 -21.63
C VAL A 177 12.12 25.72 -22.52
N SER A 178 12.65 24.61 -23.00
CA SER A 178 13.88 24.56 -23.80
C SER A 178 13.71 25.12 -25.22
N LEU A 179 12.53 24.92 -25.81
CA LEU A 179 12.21 25.37 -27.19
C LEU A 179 11.73 26.84 -27.24
N GLY A 180 11.44 27.48 -26.13
CA GLY A 180 11.28 28.92 -25.96
C GLY A 180 9.99 29.56 -26.52
N ASN A 181 9.14 28.87 -27.28
CA ASN A 181 7.84 29.37 -27.79
C ASN A 181 6.97 28.26 -28.41
N SER A 182 6.86 27.11 -27.75
CA SER A 182 6.06 26.00 -28.29
C SER A 182 4.56 26.27 -28.13
N SER A 183 3.81 26.00 -29.19
CA SER A 183 2.34 26.03 -29.12
C SER A 183 1.82 24.86 -28.30
N LEU A 184 0.63 24.99 -27.68
CA LEU A 184 -0.03 23.89 -26.96
C LEU A 184 -0.16 22.62 -27.84
N THR A 185 -0.35 22.80 -29.16
CA THR A 185 -0.48 21.70 -30.11
C THR A 185 0.84 20.93 -30.26
N GLU A 186 1.98 21.63 -30.31
CA GLU A 186 3.31 20.99 -30.37
C GLU A 186 3.59 20.20 -29.10
N LEU A 187 3.25 20.75 -27.92
CA LEU A 187 3.41 20.05 -26.64
C LEU A 187 2.56 18.78 -26.55
N LEU A 188 1.30 18.85 -26.97
CA LEU A 188 0.42 17.68 -27.03
C LEU A 188 0.93 16.64 -28.02
N THR A 189 1.50 17.06 -29.14
CA THR A 189 2.09 16.15 -30.14
C THR A 189 3.30 15.43 -29.56
N LEU A 190 4.23 16.14 -28.94
CA LEU A 190 5.41 15.56 -28.28
C LEU A 190 5.04 14.60 -27.16
N PHE A 191 4.05 14.97 -26.34
CA PHE A 191 3.53 14.10 -25.28
C PHE A 191 2.98 12.80 -25.86
N THR A 192 2.13 12.92 -26.89
CA THR A 192 1.49 11.75 -27.53
C THR A 192 2.51 10.87 -28.24
N GLU A 193 3.50 11.47 -28.90
CA GLU A 193 4.59 10.76 -29.58
C GLU A 193 5.42 9.94 -28.61
N ARG A 194 5.90 10.54 -27.51
CA ARG A 194 6.75 9.85 -26.51
C ARG A 194 5.98 8.77 -25.77
N LEU A 195 4.77 9.09 -25.34
CA LEU A 195 3.90 8.12 -24.70
C LEU A 195 3.59 6.97 -25.68
N GLY A 196 3.29 7.28 -26.94
CA GLY A 196 3.00 6.28 -27.97
C GLY A 196 4.20 5.37 -28.27
N ILE A 197 5.40 5.95 -28.43
CA ILE A 197 6.65 5.18 -28.61
C ILE A 197 6.90 4.29 -27.40
N GLY A 198 6.78 4.83 -26.18
CA GLY A 198 6.94 4.07 -24.96
C GLY A 198 5.96 2.90 -24.88
N ILE A 199 4.66 3.13 -25.10
CA ILE A 199 3.64 2.07 -25.12
C ILE A 199 3.95 1.01 -26.19
N LEU A 200 4.34 1.41 -27.38
CA LEU A 200 4.65 0.46 -28.46
C LEU A 200 5.88 -0.40 -28.13
N VAL A 201 6.98 0.23 -27.72
CA VAL A 201 8.20 -0.51 -27.37
C VAL A 201 7.97 -1.39 -26.15
N GLY A 202 7.35 -0.85 -25.10
CA GLY A 202 7.02 -1.61 -23.89
C GLY A 202 6.07 -2.76 -24.16
N GLY A 203 5.08 -2.56 -25.03
CA GLY A 203 4.16 -3.62 -25.48
C GLY A 203 4.87 -4.72 -26.26
N VAL A 204 5.77 -4.36 -27.19
CA VAL A 204 6.55 -5.35 -27.95
C VAL A 204 7.49 -6.14 -27.05
N VAL A 205 8.25 -5.46 -26.18
CA VAL A 205 9.17 -6.13 -25.25
C VAL A 205 8.38 -6.99 -24.23
N GLY A 206 7.30 -6.48 -23.67
CA GLY A 206 6.43 -7.24 -22.78
C GLY A 206 5.83 -8.47 -23.43
N ALA A 207 5.38 -8.38 -24.69
CA ALA A 207 4.88 -9.52 -25.45
C ALA A 207 5.98 -10.57 -25.74
N ILE A 208 7.20 -10.12 -26.06
CA ILE A 208 8.35 -11.02 -26.24
C ILE A 208 8.68 -11.74 -24.92
N LEU A 209 8.70 -11.02 -23.81
CA LEU A 209 8.94 -11.59 -22.48
C LEU A 209 7.85 -12.59 -22.08
N TYR A 210 6.58 -12.22 -22.29
CA TYR A 210 5.46 -13.12 -22.05
C TYR A 210 5.58 -14.41 -22.87
N TYR A 211 5.85 -14.28 -24.17
CA TYR A 211 6.05 -15.44 -25.05
C TYR A 211 7.22 -16.31 -24.58
N ALA A 212 8.34 -15.69 -24.20
CA ALA A 212 9.50 -16.41 -23.73
C ALA A 212 9.23 -17.14 -22.39
N LEU A 213 8.53 -16.52 -21.46
CA LEU A 213 8.18 -17.13 -20.17
C LEU A 213 7.17 -18.27 -20.34
N GLN A 214 6.21 -18.13 -21.24
CA GLN A 214 5.09 -19.07 -21.40
C GLN A 214 5.43 -20.28 -22.26
N TYR A 215 6.23 -20.08 -23.33
CA TYR A 215 6.40 -21.09 -24.39
C TYR A 215 7.85 -21.56 -24.60
N ILE A 216 8.84 -20.89 -24.01
CA ILE A 216 10.24 -21.30 -24.14
C ILE A 216 10.66 -22.03 -22.86
N ASP A 217 11.25 -23.22 -23.03
CA ASP A 217 11.87 -23.95 -21.90
C ASP A 217 13.10 -23.18 -21.40
N LEU A 218 13.00 -22.58 -20.23
CA LEU A 218 14.04 -21.77 -19.62
C LEU A 218 15.14 -22.60 -18.90
N SER A 219 15.27 -23.85 -19.23
CA SER A 219 16.18 -24.88 -18.69
C SER A 219 15.61 -25.63 -17.47
N PRO A 220 15.49 -26.97 -17.56
CA PRO A 220 15.04 -27.80 -16.46
C PRO A 220 15.88 -27.61 -15.19
N GLY A 221 15.24 -27.32 -14.07
CA GLY A 221 15.89 -27.10 -12.76
C GLY A 221 16.40 -25.68 -12.48
N SER A 222 16.39 -24.77 -13.48
CA SER A 222 16.83 -23.36 -13.31
C SER A 222 15.79 -22.35 -13.84
N ALA A 223 14.62 -22.80 -14.24
CA ALA A 223 13.60 -21.97 -14.87
C ALA A 223 13.18 -20.74 -14.02
N PRO A 224 12.91 -20.81 -12.69
CA PRO A 224 12.58 -19.65 -11.90
C PRO A 224 13.69 -18.59 -11.87
N ARG A 225 14.95 -19.02 -11.76
CA ARG A 225 16.09 -18.11 -11.78
C ARG A 225 16.22 -17.41 -13.13
N ASN A 226 16.10 -18.17 -14.22
CA ASN A 226 16.23 -17.62 -15.57
C ASN A 226 15.06 -16.69 -15.91
N ALA A 227 13.84 -16.98 -15.43
CA ALA A 227 12.68 -16.11 -15.56
C ALA A 227 12.92 -14.74 -14.89
N ARG A 228 13.42 -14.72 -13.65
CA ARG A 228 13.76 -13.49 -12.92
C ARG A 228 14.76 -12.63 -13.68
N LEU A 229 15.85 -13.23 -14.17
CA LEU A 229 16.89 -12.50 -14.90
C LEU A 229 16.40 -12.02 -16.26
N LEU A 230 15.57 -12.80 -16.95
CA LEU A 230 14.97 -12.43 -18.24
C LEU A 230 14.05 -11.21 -18.09
N VAL A 231 13.21 -11.19 -17.05
CA VAL A 231 12.30 -10.08 -16.79
C VAL A 231 13.08 -8.80 -16.44
N LEU A 232 14.10 -8.90 -15.58
CA LEU A 232 14.97 -7.77 -15.26
C LEU A 232 15.69 -7.22 -16.50
N ALA A 233 16.29 -8.11 -17.29
CA ALA A 233 16.96 -7.72 -18.53
C ALA A 233 15.98 -7.08 -19.51
N GLY A 234 14.77 -7.63 -19.64
CA GLY A 234 13.72 -7.11 -20.50
C GLY A 234 13.24 -5.71 -20.07
N ALA A 235 13.09 -5.46 -18.78
CA ALA A 235 12.77 -4.11 -18.27
C ALA A 235 13.84 -3.08 -18.68
N LEU A 236 15.12 -3.41 -18.49
CA LEU A 236 16.22 -2.54 -18.90
C LEU A 236 16.30 -2.33 -20.41
N VAL A 237 16.04 -3.38 -21.19
CA VAL A 237 15.98 -3.30 -22.67
C VAL A 237 14.79 -2.44 -23.11
N ALA A 238 13.62 -2.59 -22.50
CA ALA A 238 12.45 -1.76 -22.82
C ALA A 238 12.76 -0.27 -22.58
N TYR A 239 13.36 0.05 -21.45
CA TYR A 239 13.79 1.41 -21.13
C TYR A 239 14.78 1.93 -22.18
N GLY A 240 15.92 1.25 -22.36
CA GLY A 240 16.99 1.70 -23.22
C GLY A 240 16.56 1.79 -24.69
N ALA A 241 15.78 0.83 -25.20
CA ALA A 241 15.30 0.85 -26.57
C ALA A 241 14.34 2.03 -26.83
N ALA A 242 13.40 2.29 -25.92
CA ALA A 242 12.48 3.41 -26.09
C ALA A 242 13.20 4.76 -25.94
N ASP A 243 14.11 4.88 -24.98
CA ASP A 243 14.86 6.11 -24.72
C ASP A 243 15.82 6.48 -25.87
N THR A 244 16.34 5.47 -26.60
CA THR A 244 17.15 5.71 -27.81
C THR A 244 16.32 6.19 -29.01
N ILE A 245 15.03 5.84 -29.08
CA ILE A 245 14.12 6.26 -30.14
C ILE A 245 13.58 7.67 -29.85
N ALA A 246 13.12 7.89 -28.63
CA ALA A 246 12.65 9.18 -28.16
C ALA A 246 13.05 9.36 -26.69
N THR A 247 13.77 10.44 -26.41
CA THR A 247 14.26 10.76 -25.07
C THR A 247 13.13 10.73 -24.05
N GLU A 248 13.36 10.05 -22.90
CA GLU A 248 12.40 9.85 -21.80
C GLU A 248 11.16 8.96 -22.11
N ALA A 249 11.04 8.40 -23.32
CA ALA A 249 10.01 7.42 -23.62
C ALA A 249 10.25 6.09 -22.86
N GLY A 250 11.46 5.88 -22.33
CA GLY A 250 11.84 4.70 -21.57
C GLY A 250 10.95 4.44 -20.34
N ILE A 251 10.52 5.51 -19.64
CA ILE A 251 9.64 5.39 -18.47
C ILE A 251 8.28 4.78 -18.85
N ALA A 252 7.68 5.28 -19.92
CA ALA A 252 6.41 4.75 -20.43
C ALA A 252 6.55 3.29 -20.94
N ALA A 253 7.72 2.94 -21.51
CA ALA A 253 7.98 1.60 -22.00
C ALA A 253 8.08 0.59 -20.87
N VAL A 254 8.82 0.88 -19.81
CA VAL A 254 8.92 -0.05 -18.66
C VAL A 254 7.61 -0.16 -17.91
N ALA A 255 6.86 0.94 -17.77
CA ALA A 255 5.54 0.91 -17.17
C ALA A 255 4.59 0.00 -17.96
N THR A 256 4.56 0.15 -19.30
CA THR A 256 3.71 -0.67 -20.17
C THR A 256 4.11 -2.15 -20.11
N ALA A 257 5.41 -2.47 -20.16
CA ALA A 257 5.89 -3.83 -20.07
C ALA A 257 5.55 -4.45 -18.69
N GLY A 258 5.69 -3.67 -17.62
CA GLY A 258 5.33 -4.09 -16.26
C GLY A 258 3.85 -4.41 -16.12
N VAL A 259 2.97 -3.47 -16.51
CA VAL A 259 1.51 -3.68 -16.50
C VAL A 259 1.12 -4.90 -17.34
N LEU A 260 1.69 -5.04 -18.54
CA LEU A 260 1.37 -6.16 -19.42
C LEU A 260 1.71 -7.51 -18.77
N LEU A 261 2.93 -7.66 -18.24
CA LEU A 261 3.37 -8.91 -17.62
C LEU A 261 2.64 -9.18 -16.30
N GLY A 262 2.37 -8.16 -15.50
CA GLY A 262 1.62 -8.28 -14.26
C GLY A 262 0.16 -8.73 -14.43
N ASN A 263 -0.45 -8.49 -15.61
CA ASN A 263 -1.85 -8.81 -15.86
C ASN A 263 -2.08 -10.03 -16.77
N LEU A 264 -1.02 -10.62 -17.33
CA LEU A 264 -1.15 -11.78 -18.23
C LEU A 264 -0.96 -13.14 -17.55
N GLY A 265 -0.72 -13.17 -16.21
CA GLY A 265 -0.51 -14.42 -15.47
C GLY A 265 0.71 -15.19 -15.99
N VAL A 266 1.90 -14.69 -15.70
CA VAL A 266 3.15 -15.30 -16.17
C VAL A 266 3.60 -16.44 -15.24
N PRO A 267 4.24 -17.52 -15.75
CA PRO A 267 4.87 -18.52 -14.92
C PRO A 267 5.92 -17.89 -13.98
N TYR A 268 6.03 -18.43 -12.78
CA TYR A 268 6.99 -17.98 -11.74
C TYR A 268 6.75 -16.54 -11.27
N GLU A 269 5.49 -16.09 -11.24
CA GLU A 269 5.13 -14.72 -10.86
C GLU A 269 5.59 -14.37 -9.45
N GLU A 270 5.39 -15.27 -8.48
CA GLU A 270 5.81 -15.06 -7.08
C GLU A 270 7.33 -14.89 -6.96
N GLU A 271 8.10 -15.75 -7.63
CA GLU A 271 9.55 -15.67 -7.59
C GLU A 271 10.10 -14.46 -8.35
N ILE A 272 9.41 -14.04 -9.42
CA ILE A 272 9.75 -12.80 -10.15
C ILE A 272 9.48 -11.60 -9.25
N SER A 273 8.35 -11.57 -8.56
CA SER A 273 7.98 -10.49 -7.65
C SER A 273 8.94 -10.38 -6.46
N ALA A 274 9.23 -11.47 -5.76
CA ALA A 274 10.17 -11.47 -4.65
C ALA A 274 11.57 -10.99 -5.05
N PHE A 275 12.10 -11.47 -6.18
CA PHE A 275 13.43 -11.06 -6.66
C PHE A 275 13.48 -9.58 -7.05
N LYS A 276 12.40 -9.06 -7.65
CA LYS A 276 12.31 -7.64 -8.00
C LYS A 276 12.34 -6.77 -6.75
N GLY A 277 11.61 -7.15 -5.69
CA GLY A 277 11.63 -6.44 -4.41
C GLY A 277 13.04 -6.31 -3.84
N ASP A 278 13.83 -7.39 -3.83
CA ASP A 278 15.22 -7.39 -3.37
C ASP A 278 16.10 -6.44 -4.20
N VAL A 279 15.97 -6.47 -5.54
CA VAL A 279 16.73 -5.57 -6.44
C VAL A 279 16.31 -4.13 -6.24
N THR A 280 15.02 -3.86 -6.16
CA THR A 280 14.48 -2.53 -5.94
C THR A 280 14.96 -1.94 -4.62
N LEU A 281 15.03 -2.71 -3.55
CA LEU A 281 15.57 -2.25 -2.28
C LEU A 281 17.02 -1.72 -2.42
N ILE A 282 17.89 -2.45 -3.11
CA ILE A 282 19.27 -2.03 -3.37
C ILE A 282 19.30 -0.75 -4.20
N VAL A 283 18.49 -0.71 -5.24
CA VAL A 283 18.39 0.41 -6.17
C VAL A 283 17.86 1.66 -5.47
N LEU A 284 16.79 1.51 -4.68
CA LEU A 284 16.22 2.56 -3.84
C LEU A 284 17.25 3.14 -2.87
N SER A 285 17.98 2.24 -2.19
CA SER A 285 19.03 2.64 -1.25
C SER A 285 20.07 3.50 -1.95
N PHE A 286 20.52 3.08 -3.14
CA PHE A 286 21.47 3.84 -3.93
C PHE A 286 20.92 5.21 -4.32
N VAL A 287 19.72 5.25 -4.91
CA VAL A 287 19.14 6.50 -5.43
C VAL A 287 18.89 7.50 -4.31
N PHE A 288 18.24 7.07 -3.22
CA PHE A 288 17.96 7.98 -2.11
C PHE A 288 19.21 8.52 -1.44
N ILE A 289 20.20 7.66 -1.16
CA ILE A 289 21.44 8.10 -0.53
C ILE A 289 22.23 9.00 -1.47
N ALA A 290 22.38 8.62 -2.75
CA ALA A 290 23.13 9.41 -3.72
C ALA A 290 22.49 10.78 -3.97
N LEU A 291 21.17 10.83 -4.16
CA LEU A 291 20.45 12.08 -4.40
C LEU A 291 20.42 12.97 -3.16
N ALA A 292 20.17 12.41 -1.97
CA ALA A 292 20.18 13.16 -0.72
C ALA A 292 21.59 13.70 -0.39
N ALA A 293 22.65 12.98 -0.76
CA ALA A 293 24.02 13.45 -0.62
C ALA A 293 24.36 14.63 -1.55
N LEU A 294 23.59 14.86 -2.60
CA LEU A 294 23.77 16.02 -3.49
C LEU A 294 23.05 17.28 -3.01
N LEU A 295 22.30 17.19 -1.92
CA LEU A 295 21.58 18.31 -1.31
C LEU A 295 22.58 19.38 -0.84
N ARG A 296 22.35 20.62 -1.24
CA ARG A 296 23.18 21.78 -0.87
C ARG A 296 22.42 22.64 0.13
N PHE A 297 22.99 22.82 1.30
CA PHE A 297 22.37 23.62 2.37
C PHE A 297 22.34 25.11 2.07
N ASP A 298 23.31 25.61 1.31
CA ASP A 298 23.32 27.00 0.83
C ASP A 298 22.12 27.32 -0.06
N VAL A 299 21.81 26.42 -1.02
CA VAL A 299 20.61 26.52 -1.87
C VAL A 299 19.31 26.41 -1.04
N LEU A 300 19.28 25.48 -0.09
CA LEU A 300 18.13 25.35 0.82
C LEU A 300 17.95 26.60 1.70
N ALA A 301 19.04 27.21 2.16
CA ALA A 301 18.98 28.43 2.94
C ALA A 301 18.53 29.65 2.10
N GLU A 302 18.91 29.71 0.82
CA GLU A 302 18.46 30.74 -0.12
C GLU A 302 16.94 30.63 -0.41
N ILE A 303 16.46 29.41 -0.64
CA ILE A 303 15.03 29.14 -0.78
C ILE A 303 14.30 29.42 0.55
N GLY A 304 14.91 29.07 1.69
CA GLY A 304 14.55 29.44 3.04
C GLY A 304 13.08 29.15 3.42
N LEU A 305 12.51 30.06 4.22
CA LEU A 305 11.11 29.93 4.67
C LEU A 305 10.09 29.91 3.53
N ARG A 306 10.41 30.51 2.38
CA ARG A 306 9.51 30.50 1.23
C ARG A 306 9.40 29.10 0.62
N GLY A 307 10.50 28.36 0.56
CA GLY A 307 10.47 26.96 0.13
C GLY A 307 9.72 26.06 1.11
N LEU A 308 9.93 26.27 2.42
CA LEU A 308 9.13 25.57 3.44
C LEU A 308 7.63 25.90 3.33
N ALA A 309 7.29 27.15 2.98
CA ALA A 309 5.91 27.54 2.73
C ALA A 309 5.34 26.81 1.50
N VAL A 310 6.12 26.64 0.42
CA VAL A 310 5.71 25.82 -0.73
C VAL A 310 5.47 24.37 -0.29
N ALA A 311 6.39 23.76 0.44
CA ALA A 311 6.22 22.40 0.95
C ALA A 311 4.98 22.27 1.84
N GLY A 312 4.76 23.24 2.74
CA GLY A 312 3.57 23.30 3.59
C GLY A 312 2.27 23.43 2.79
N ILE A 313 2.24 24.27 1.75
CA ILE A 313 1.06 24.41 0.88
C ILE A 313 0.79 23.12 0.12
N VAL A 314 1.83 22.48 -0.43
CA VAL A 314 1.70 21.20 -1.16
C VAL A 314 1.15 20.10 -0.25
N ALA A 315 1.71 19.95 0.95
CA ALA A 315 1.35 18.88 1.88
C ALA A 315 0.03 19.16 2.64
N LEU A 316 -0.17 20.39 3.13
CA LEU A 316 -1.24 20.70 4.09
C LEU A 316 -2.44 21.45 3.48
N VAL A 317 -2.33 21.94 2.25
CA VAL A 317 -3.41 22.66 1.57
C VAL A 317 -3.82 21.93 0.28
N LEU A 318 -2.88 21.74 -0.64
CA LEU A 318 -3.21 21.14 -1.94
C LEU A 318 -3.56 19.66 -1.80
N ARG A 319 -2.82 18.92 -0.98
CA ARG A 319 -3.08 17.49 -0.78
C ARG A 319 -4.46 17.24 -0.14
N PRO A 320 -4.86 17.87 0.98
CA PRO A 320 -6.22 17.76 1.48
C PRO A 320 -7.27 18.21 0.47
N LEU A 321 -7.05 19.35 -0.21
CA LEU A 321 -8.01 19.86 -1.20
C LEU A 321 -8.27 18.83 -2.31
N LEU A 322 -7.23 18.25 -2.91
CA LEU A 322 -7.40 17.28 -3.99
C LEU A 322 -8.03 15.97 -3.50
N VAL A 323 -7.68 15.48 -2.29
CA VAL A 323 -8.28 14.26 -1.72
C VAL A 323 -9.76 14.48 -1.44
N PHE A 324 -10.14 15.55 -0.75
CA PHE A 324 -11.54 15.82 -0.42
C PHE A 324 -12.40 16.07 -1.65
N LEU A 325 -11.89 16.75 -2.67
CA LEU A 325 -12.62 16.97 -3.93
C LEU A 325 -12.77 15.66 -4.73
N SER A 326 -11.72 14.87 -4.81
CA SER A 326 -11.72 13.62 -5.59
C SER A 326 -12.57 12.53 -4.96
N THR A 327 -12.63 12.49 -3.62
CA THR A 327 -13.42 11.49 -2.87
C THR A 327 -14.81 11.99 -2.50
N ALA A 328 -15.23 13.19 -2.96
CA ALA A 328 -16.56 13.72 -2.69
C ALA A 328 -17.64 12.85 -3.33
N GLY A 329 -18.62 12.43 -2.53
CA GLY A 329 -19.70 11.53 -2.96
C GLY A 329 -19.33 10.05 -2.98
N ASP A 330 -18.12 9.68 -2.56
CA ASP A 330 -17.66 8.32 -2.47
C ASP A 330 -17.65 7.83 -1.00
N ARG A 331 -17.47 6.52 -0.78
CA ARG A 331 -17.65 5.83 0.51
C ARG A 331 -16.53 6.03 1.53
N PHE A 332 -15.55 6.88 1.24
CA PHE A 332 -14.47 7.16 2.18
C PHE A 332 -14.98 7.95 3.40
N THR A 333 -14.64 7.46 4.59
CA THR A 333 -14.92 8.19 5.84
C THR A 333 -14.08 9.47 5.93
N THR A 334 -14.49 10.40 6.78
CA THR A 334 -13.72 11.64 7.00
C THR A 334 -12.31 11.34 7.53
N GLY A 335 -12.16 10.32 8.40
CA GLY A 335 -10.85 9.87 8.89
C GLY A 335 -9.96 9.37 7.77
N GLU A 336 -10.49 8.51 6.87
CA GLU A 336 -9.75 8.00 5.72
C GLU A 336 -9.31 9.12 4.77
N ARG A 337 -10.17 10.11 4.51
CA ARG A 337 -9.80 11.28 3.70
C ARG A 337 -8.67 12.08 4.33
N TRP A 338 -8.70 12.28 5.64
CA TRP A 338 -7.59 12.95 6.33
C TRP A 338 -6.32 12.11 6.32
N PHE A 339 -6.41 10.80 6.52
CA PHE A 339 -5.26 9.91 6.41
C PHE A 339 -4.62 9.98 5.02
N MET A 340 -5.40 9.79 3.95
CA MET A 340 -4.95 9.93 2.56
C MET A 340 -4.38 11.32 2.25
N SER A 341 -4.87 12.35 2.95
CA SER A 341 -4.38 13.73 2.81
C SER A 341 -3.03 13.95 3.47
N LEU A 342 -2.77 13.29 4.59
CA LEU A 342 -1.57 13.44 5.39
C LEU A 342 -0.53 12.32 5.17
N VAL A 343 -0.87 11.32 4.35
CA VAL A 343 -0.01 10.19 3.99
C VAL A 343 0.01 10.05 2.47
N GLY A 344 0.73 10.94 1.82
CA GLY A 344 0.91 10.97 0.37
C GLY A 344 2.25 11.58 0.01
N PRO A 345 3.36 11.02 0.56
CA PRO A 345 4.68 11.61 0.37
C PRO A 345 5.12 11.54 -1.08
N ARG A 346 5.98 12.47 -1.46
CA ARG A 346 6.52 12.55 -2.82
C ARG A 346 7.60 11.51 -3.04
N GLY A 347 7.57 10.86 -4.22
CA GLY A 347 8.47 9.76 -4.56
C GLY A 347 9.84 10.19 -5.08
N ILE A 348 10.60 9.20 -5.55
CA ILE A 348 11.98 9.35 -6.05
C ILE A 348 12.00 9.88 -7.48
N ILE A 349 11.00 9.53 -8.31
CA ILE A 349 10.97 9.90 -9.72
C ILE A 349 11.08 11.41 -9.89
N PRO A 350 10.35 12.26 -9.14
CA PRO A 350 10.55 13.70 -9.16
C PRO A 350 12.00 14.14 -8.90
N ALA A 351 12.67 13.56 -7.91
CA ALA A 351 14.04 13.91 -7.58
C ALA A 351 15.02 13.54 -8.69
N SER A 352 14.85 12.35 -9.26
CA SER A 352 15.71 11.84 -10.34
C SER A 352 15.58 12.68 -11.59
N VAL A 353 14.35 12.93 -12.03
CA VAL A 353 14.06 13.71 -13.23
C VAL A 353 14.45 15.20 -13.04
N ALA A 354 14.20 15.77 -11.84
CA ALA A 354 14.66 17.12 -11.50
C ALA A 354 16.19 17.24 -11.61
N THR A 355 16.92 16.22 -11.16
CA THR A 355 18.39 16.20 -11.26
C THR A 355 18.86 16.16 -12.71
N LEU A 356 18.23 15.35 -13.56
CA LEU A 356 18.53 15.30 -15.00
C LEU A 356 18.31 16.67 -15.67
N PHE A 357 17.17 17.29 -15.41
CA PHE A 357 16.84 18.60 -15.98
C PHE A 357 17.76 19.72 -15.43
N ALA A 358 18.15 19.64 -14.16
CA ALA A 358 19.09 20.59 -13.59
C ALA A 358 20.48 20.52 -14.28
N ILE A 359 20.94 19.33 -14.64
CA ILE A 359 22.16 19.16 -15.43
C ILE A 359 22.00 19.85 -16.79
N GLN A 360 20.88 19.69 -17.45
CA GLN A 360 20.61 20.33 -18.76
C GLN A 360 20.49 21.84 -18.64
N PHE A 361 19.82 22.38 -17.61
CA PHE A 361 19.75 23.81 -17.33
C PHE A 361 21.14 24.40 -17.06
N ARG A 362 22.00 23.72 -16.31
CA ARG A 362 23.38 24.16 -16.06
C ARG A 362 24.21 24.19 -17.34
N ASN A 363 24.05 23.17 -18.20
CA ASN A 363 24.72 23.14 -19.51
C ASN A 363 24.24 24.27 -20.44
N ALA A 364 22.99 24.71 -20.29
CA ALA A 364 22.42 25.86 -20.99
C ALA A 364 22.72 27.22 -20.33
N GLY A 365 23.55 27.25 -19.27
CA GLY A 365 23.91 28.49 -18.55
C GLY A 365 22.84 29.01 -17.59
N GLN A 366 21.81 28.24 -17.30
CA GLN A 366 20.67 28.61 -16.43
C GLN A 366 20.85 28.03 -15.01
N ALA A 367 21.95 28.26 -14.35
CA ALA A 367 22.29 27.68 -13.05
C ALA A 367 21.24 28.00 -11.96
N ALA A 368 20.72 29.23 -11.93
CA ALA A 368 19.70 29.63 -10.95
C ALA A 368 18.40 28.84 -11.09
N ALA A 369 17.95 28.54 -12.33
CA ALA A 369 16.80 27.70 -12.57
C ALA A 369 17.07 26.25 -12.12
N ALA A 370 18.24 25.72 -12.37
CA ALA A 370 18.67 24.40 -11.92
C ALA A 370 18.65 24.27 -10.39
N ASP A 371 19.25 25.25 -9.69
CA ASP A 371 19.31 25.24 -8.23
C ASP A 371 17.94 25.40 -7.58
N LEU A 372 17.09 26.26 -8.14
CA LEU A 372 15.71 26.42 -7.69
C LEU A 372 14.87 25.15 -7.90
N LEU A 373 15.01 24.50 -9.06
CA LEU A 373 14.31 23.25 -9.39
C LEU A 373 14.67 22.14 -8.40
N VAL A 374 15.97 21.85 -8.28
CA VAL A 374 16.47 20.78 -7.40
C VAL A 374 16.15 21.11 -5.95
N GLY A 375 16.48 22.30 -5.49
CA GLY A 375 16.27 22.71 -4.11
C GLY A 375 14.80 22.63 -3.69
N THR A 376 13.88 23.09 -4.55
CA THR A 376 12.44 23.04 -4.23
C THR A 376 11.91 21.61 -4.23
N VAL A 377 12.22 20.82 -5.26
CA VAL A 377 11.75 19.43 -5.36
C VAL A 377 12.27 18.59 -4.19
N PHE A 378 13.57 18.67 -3.91
CA PHE A 378 14.17 17.94 -2.79
C PHE A 378 13.65 18.39 -1.43
N LEU A 379 13.45 19.68 -1.22
CA LEU A 379 12.88 20.20 0.03
C LEU A 379 11.47 19.66 0.27
N VAL A 380 10.62 19.65 -0.76
CA VAL A 380 9.25 19.11 -0.66
C VAL A 380 9.29 17.61 -0.39
N ILE A 381 10.12 16.84 -1.10
CA ILE A 381 10.28 15.40 -0.86
C ILE A 381 10.75 15.15 0.57
N PHE A 382 11.81 15.85 1.00
CA PHE A 382 12.36 15.67 2.35
C PHE A 382 11.32 15.95 3.44
N VAL A 383 10.62 17.09 3.34
CA VAL A 383 9.58 17.46 4.30
C VAL A 383 8.46 16.44 4.31
N THR A 384 7.91 16.08 3.14
CA THR A 384 6.79 15.14 3.07
C THR A 384 7.18 13.74 3.54
N VAL A 385 8.33 13.22 3.13
CA VAL A 385 8.79 11.88 3.54
C VAL A 385 9.06 11.81 5.05
N VAL A 386 9.75 12.82 5.61
CA VAL A 386 10.09 12.82 7.05
C VAL A 386 8.83 12.99 7.91
N PHE A 387 7.96 13.94 7.57
CA PHE A 387 6.75 14.19 8.37
C PHE A 387 5.65 13.15 8.09
N GLU A 388 5.29 12.92 6.86
CA GLU A 388 4.20 12.01 6.51
C GLU A 388 4.61 10.56 6.76
N GLY A 389 5.82 10.16 6.37
CA GLY A 389 6.34 8.82 6.63
C GLY A 389 6.65 8.59 8.12
N GLY A 390 7.31 9.53 8.78
CA GLY A 390 7.71 9.41 10.19
C GLY A 390 6.55 9.42 11.18
N PHE A 391 5.43 10.08 10.83
CA PHE A 391 4.23 10.18 11.68
C PHE A 391 3.04 9.37 11.17
N ALA A 392 3.17 8.61 10.06
CA ALA A 392 2.08 7.88 9.42
C ALA A 392 1.29 7.02 10.41
N ARG A 393 1.97 6.27 11.27
CA ARG A 393 1.33 5.43 12.29
C ARG A 393 0.51 6.24 13.29
N ARG A 394 1.04 7.35 13.81
CA ARG A 394 0.31 8.22 14.74
C ARG A 394 -0.89 8.89 14.07
N ILE A 395 -0.74 9.25 12.79
CA ILE A 395 -1.83 9.78 11.98
C ILE A 395 -2.93 8.72 11.83
N ALA A 396 -2.56 7.48 11.54
CA ALA A 396 -3.50 6.38 11.41
C ALA A 396 -4.23 6.04 12.71
N GLU A 397 -3.50 6.01 13.82
CA GLU A 397 -4.07 5.81 15.17
C GLU A 397 -5.04 6.96 15.54
N TYR A 398 -4.67 8.21 15.25
CA TYR A 398 -5.51 9.37 15.54
C TYR A 398 -6.82 9.42 14.76
N PHE A 399 -6.79 9.00 13.50
CA PHE A 399 -7.96 8.98 12.61
C PHE A 399 -8.69 7.63 12.58
N ASP A 400 -8.32 6.68 13.44
CA ASP A 400 -8.94 5.35 13.55
C ASP A 400 -8.93 4.59 12.19
N ILE A 401 -7.78 4.63 11.52
CA ILE A 401 -7.60 3.98 10.21
C ILE A 401 -7.20 2.51 10.38
N ILE A 402 -6.52 2.18 11.48
CA ILE A 402 -6.15 0.82 11.84
C ILE A 402 -7.31 0.24 12.66
N PRO A 403 -8.26 -0.46 12.06
CA PRO A 403 -9.35 -1.05 12.84
C PRO A 403 -8.78 -2.21 13.64
N MET A 404 -8.63 -2.02 14.93
CA MET A 404 -8.39 -3.12 15.84
C MET A 404 -9.74 -3.83 16.05
N ARG A 405 -9.99 -4.88 15.27
CA ARG A 405 -11.28 -5.58 15.32
C ARG A 405 -11.35 -6.61 16.43
N VAL A 406 -10.27 -7.35 16.69
CA VAL A 406 -10.27 -8.46 17.64
C VAL A 406 -9.06 -8.40 18.57
N LEU A 407 -9.31 -8.33 19.87
CA LEU A 407 -8.30 -8.43 20.92
C LEU A 407 -8.41 -9.81 21.57
N ILE A 408 -7.37 -10.62 21.50
CA ILE A 408 -7.33 -11.97 22.09
C ILE A 408 -6.37 -11.96 23.27
N ILE A 409 -6.88 -12.29 24.44
CA ILE A 409 -6.10 -12.43 25.66
C ILE A 409 -5.78 -13.92 25.87
N GLY A 410 -4.47 -14.23 25.80
CA GLY A 410 -3.93 -15.59 25.78
C GLY A 410 -3.34 -15.93 24.42
N GLY A 411 -2.01 -15.80 24.25
CA GLY A 411 -1.24 -16.14 23.06
C GLY A 411 -0.83 -17.62 22.98
N GLY A 412 -1.44 -18.49 23.78
CA GLY A 412 -1.26 -19.93 23.72
C GLY A 412 -1.79 -20.54 22.42
N THR A 413 -1.81 -21.88 22.33
CA THR A 413 -2.21 -22.60 21.09
C THR A 413 -3.61 -22.19 20.59
N VAL A 414 -4.60 -22.05 21.49
CA VAL A 414 -5.97 -21.68 21.10
C VAL A 414 -6.02 -20.26 20.57
N GLY A 415 -5.41 -19.29 21.27
CA GLY A 415 -5.39 -17.90 20.85
C GLY A 415 -4.70 -17.71 19.50
N ARG A 416 -3.52 -18.33 19.29
CA ARG A 416 -2.80 -18.27 18.01
C ARG A 416 -3.59 -18.93 16.87
N SER A 417 -4.21 -20.09 17.13
CA SER A 417 -5.03 -20.76 16.10
C SER A 417 -6.26 -19.93 15.71
N LEU A 418 -6.87 -19.23 16.67
CA LEU A 418 -7.95 -18.30 16.41
C LEU A 418 -7.46 -17.08 15.64
N ALA A 419 -6.33 -16.50 16.06
CA ALA A 419 -5.69 -15.38 15.37
C ALA A 419 -5.43 -15.70 13.90
N GLN A 420 -4.81 -16.85 13.62
CA GLN A 420 -4.52 -17.31 12.25
C GLN A 420 -5.78 -17.38 11.38
N ARG A 421 -6.87 -17.93 11.91
CA ARG A 421 -8.16 -18.03 11.18
C ARG A 421 -8.81 -16.68 10.92
N LEU A 422 -8.68 -15.75 11.86
CA LEU A 422 -9.24 -14.40 11.73
C LEU A 422 -8.43 -13.58 10.75
N GLU A 423 -7.09 -13.61 10.82
CA GLU A 423 -6.22 -12.90 9.88
C GLU A 423 -6.35 -13.45 8.45
N SER A 424 -6.50 -14.76 8.27
CA SER A 424 -6.76 -15.33 6.93
C SER A 424 -8.08 -14.86 6.29
N ARG A 425 -8.98 -14.27 7.08
CA ARG A 425 -10.23 -13.63 6.63
C ARG A 425 -10.12 -12.11 6.53
N GLY A 426 -8.90 -11.56 6.68
CA GLY A 426 -8.68 -10.12 6.65
C GLY A 426 -9.06 -9.36 7.92
N GLU A 427 -9.29 -10.06 9.05
CA GLU A 427 -9.53 -9.42 10.33
C GLU A 427 -8.21 -8.99 10.98
N ASN A 428 -8.20 -7.84 11.61
CA ASN A 428 -7.03 -7.36 12.35
C ASN A 428 -7.06 -7.91 13.78
N VAL A 429 -6.02 -8.65 14.16
CA VAL A 429 -5.96 -9.35 15.45
C VAL A 429 -4.76 -8.86 16.26
N VAL A 430 -5.00 -8.62 17.55
CA VAL A 430 -3.94 -8.34 18.52
C VAL A 430 -4.01 -9.36 19.64
N LEU A 431 -2.87 -9.98 19.93
CA LEU A 431 -2.71 -10.93 21.05
C LEU A 431 -2.12 -10.20 22.26
N VAL A 432 -2.64 -10.49 23.46
CA VAL A 432 -2.01 -10.14 24.75
C VAL A 432 -1.62 -11.42 25.45
N GLU A 433 -0.36 -11.53 25.84
CA GLU A 433 0.18 -12.76 26.45
C GLU A 433 1.20 -12.41 27.54
N GLN A 434 1.12 -13.10 28.66
CA GLN A 434 1.97 -12.88 29.81
C GLN A 434 3.30 -13.64 29.71
N ASP A 435 3.30 -14.80 29.07
CA ASP A 435 4.49 -15.62 28.89
C ASP A 435 5.32 -15.10 27.71
N GLN A 436 6.59 -14.76 27.96
CA GLN A 436 7.49 -14.19 26.98
C GLN A 436 7.78 -15.16 25.81
N GLU A 437 7.85 -16.47 26.07
CA GLU A 437 8.12 -17.47 25.02
C GLU A 437 6.91 -17.57 24.06
N ASN A 438 5.70 -17.53 24.59
CA ASN A 438 4.48 -17.48 23.77
C ASN A 438 4.38 -16.18 22.95
N VAL A 439 4.78 -15.03 23.51
CA VAL A 439 4.83 -13.76 22.79
C VAL A 439 5.81 -13.84 21.61
N GLU A 440 7.02 -14.36 21.85
CA GLU A 440 8.01 -14.53 20.78
C GLU A 440 7.54 -15.52 19.72
N THR A 441 6.91 -16.61 20.13
CA THR A 441 6.32 -17.59 19.19
C THR A 441 5.23 -16.95 18.33
N ALA A 442 4.35 -16.12 18.92
CA ALA A 442 3.31 -15.42 18.19
C ALA A 442 3.90 -14.40 17.20
N ARG A 443 4.92 -13.63 17.63
CA ARG A 443 5.61 -12.65 16.76
C ARG A 443 6.36 -13.30 15.61
N ASN A 444 7.03 -14.43 15.88
CA ASN A 444 7.71 -15.19 14.84
C ASN A 444 6.76 -15.83 13.82
N ALA A 445 5.50 -16.05 14.23
CA ALA A 445 4.43 -16.49 13.33
C ALA A 445 3.75 -15.31 12.58
N GLY A 446 4.21 -14.06 12.77
CA GLY A 446 3.72 -12.88 12.09
C GLY A 446 2.63 -12.10 12.84
N PHE A 447 2.15 -12.60 14.01
CA PHE A 447 1.07 -11.94 14.74
C PHE A 447 1.52 -10.70 15.51
N THR A 448 0.65 -9.71 15.62
CA THR A 448 0.84 -8.58 16.55
C THR A 448 0.60 -9.08 17.98
N ALA A 449 1.66 -9.17 18.78
CA ALA A 449 1.59 -9.65 20.16
C ALA A 449 2.17 -8.65 21.16
N HIS A 450 1.38 -8.32 22.18
CA HIS A 450 1.75 -7.50 23.33
C HIS A 450 2.10 -8.39 24.52
N HIS A 451 3.29 -8.16 25.11
CA HIS A 451 3.68 -8.81 26.35
C HIS A 451 3.07 -8.08 27.54
N GLY A 452 2.33 -8.78 28.37
CA GLY A 452 1.77 -8.25 29.60
C GLY A 452 0.65 -9.10 30.19
N ASP A 453 0.26 -8.74 31.42
CA ASP A 453 -0.87 -9.35 32.10
C ASP A 453 -2.19 -8.84 31.53
N GLY A 454 -2.99 -9.74 30.93
CA GLY A 454 -4.30 -9.40 30.35
C GLY A 454 -5.35 -8.96 31.39
N THR A 455 -5.07 -9.07 32.69
CA THR A 455 -5.92 -8.53 33.76
C THR A 455 -5.56 -7.09 34.14
N ASP A 456 -4.48 -6.54 33.58
CA ASP A 456 -4.10 -5.14 33.76
C ASP A 456 -4.76 -4.24 32.70
N THR A 457 -5.55 -3.27 33.17
CA THR A 457 -6.27 -2.33 32.30
C THR A 457 -5.33 -1.48 31.44
N GLU A 458 -4.12 -1.14 31.92
CA GLU A 458 -3.15 -0.37 31.13
C GLU A 458 -2.54 -1.22 30.01
N VAL A 459 -2.27 -2.50 30.27
CA VAL A 459 -1.84 -3.46 29.26
C VAL A 459 -2.92 -3.61 28.18
N LEU A 460 -4.17 -3.83 28.58
CA LEU A 460 -5.29 -3.90 27.63
C LEU A 460 -5.44 -2.61 26.82
N ARG A 461 -5.30 -1.44 27.47
CA ARG A 461 -5.38 -0.14 26.78
C ARG A 461 -4.23 0.05 25.79
N SER A 462 -3.00 -0.33 26.16
CA SER A 462 -1.84 -0.26 25.28
C SER A 462 -1.93 -1.23 24.10
N ALA A 463 -2.59 -2.38 24.29
CA ALA A 463 -2.93 -3.33 23.24
C ALA A 463 -4.14 -2.87 22.40
N GLY A 464 -4.77 -1.72 22.74
CA GLY A 464 -5.82 -1.04 22.00
C GLY A 464 -7.23 -1.55 22.28
N ALA A 465 -7.49 -2.03 23.48
CA ALA A 465 -8.83 -2.48 23.90
C ALA A 465 -9.94 -1.43 23.70
N ASN A 466 -9.60 -0.12 23.71
CA ASN A 466 -10.58 0.95 23.46
C ASN A 466 -11.22 0.86 22.07
N ASN A 467 -10.53 0.28 21.10
CA ASN A 467 -10.96 0.20 19.70
C ASN A 467 -11.30 -1.24 19.27
N ALA A 468 -11.23 -2.18 20.21
CA ALA A 468 -11.56 -3.58 19.94
C ALA A 468 -13.09 -3.76 19.80
N ARG A 469 -13.52 -4.26 18.66
CA ARG A 469 -14.92 -4.62 18.44
C ARG A 469 -15.27 -5.94 19.12
N ILE A 470 -14.31 -6.86 19.16
CA ILE A 470 -14.44 -8.18 19.78
C ILE A 470 -13.29 -8.37 20.76
N VAL A 471 -13.61 -8.79 21.98
CA VAL A 471 -12.61 -9.22 22.96
C VAL A 471 -12.80 -10.70 23.26
N VAL A 472 -11.69 -11.44 23.25
CA VAL A 472 -11.70 -12.91 23.45
C VAL A 472 -10.77 -13.26 24.62
N GLY A 473 -11.30 -13.80 25.69
CA GLY A 473 -10.52 -14.48 26.73
C GLY A 473 -10.21 -15.91 26.29
N ALA A 474 -8.96 -16.19 25.93
CA ALA A 474 -8.54 -17.49 25.38
C ALA A 474 -7.44 -18.16 26.23
N THR A 475 -7.26 -17.72 27.48
CA THR A 475 -6.28 -18.31 28.39
C THR A 475 -6.70 -19.71 28.89
N GLY A 476 -5.78 -20.41 29.52
CA GLY A 476 -6.07 -21.72 30.16
C GLY A 476 -6.77 -21.61 31.52
N ASP A 477 -7.00 -20.40 32.04
CA ASP A 477 -7.54 -20.12 33.37
C ASP A 477 -8.88 -19.41 33.27
N ASP A 478 -9.93 -20.01 33.84
CA ASP A 478 -11.29 -19.48 33.78
C ASP A 478 -11.44 -18.21 34.62
N ASP A 479 -10.72 -18.08 35.74
CA ASP A 479 -10.78 -16.91 36.61
C ASP A 479 -10.17 -15.70 35.89
N VAL A 480 -9.06 -15.89 35.17
CA VAL A 480 -8.43 -14.88 34.32
C VAL A 480 -9.39 -14.47 33.20
N ASN A 481 -9.97 -15.45 32.49
CA ASN A 481 -10.91 -15.17 31.39
C ASN A 481 -12.17 -14.42 31.88
N LEU A 482 -12.66 -14.74 33.09
CA LEU A 482 -13.80 -14.05 33.70
C LEU A 482 -13.44 -12.60 34.05
N LEU A 483 -12.29 -12.37 34.69
CA LEU A 483 -11.83 -11.02 35.03
C LEU A 483 -11.58 -10.17 33.78
N VAL A 484 -10.95 -10.73 32.75
CA VAL A 484 -10.75 -10.07 31.45
C VAL A 484 -12.10 -9.67 30.84
N SER A 485 -13.07 -10.58 30.86
CA SER A 485 -14.42 -10.32 30.34
C SER A 485 -15.12 -9.19 31.10
N GLN A 486 -14.99 -9.18 32.43
CA GLN A 486 -15.54 -8.13 33.29
C GLN A 486 -14.86 -6.76 33.02
N LEU A 487 -13.52 -6.73 32.88
CA LEU A 487 -12.79 -5.52 32.53
C LEU A 487 -13.17 -5.02 31.13
N ALA A 488 -13.26 -5.92 30.16
CA ALA A 488 -13.68 -5.58 28.81
C ALA A 488 -15.04 -4.89 28.81
N ARG A 489 -16.03 -5.48 29.51
CA ARG A 489 -17.38 -4.92 29.59
C ARG A 489 -17.45 -3.60 30.34
N SER A 490 -16.74 -3.49 31.47
CA SER A 490 -16.86 -2.32 32.35
C SER A 490 -16.03 -1.11 31.91
N LYS A 491 -14.97 -1.30 31.13
CA LYS A 491 -13.98 -0.28 30.78
C LYS A 491 -13.90 0.05 29.32
N PHE A 492 -14.20 -0.90 28.42
CA PHE A 492 -13.96 -0.78 26.98
C PHE A 492 -15.22 -0.96 26.14
N ASP A 493 -16.25 -1.63 26.66
CA ASP A 493 -17.58 -1.82 26.05
C ASP A 493 -17.54 -2.31 24.58
N PRO A 494 -16.81 -3.41 24.26
CA PRO A 494 -16.79 -3.95 22.91
C PRO A 494 -18.16 -4.52 22.52
N GLU A 495 -18.44 -4.62 21.21
CA GLU A 495 -19.69 -5.16 20.70
C GLU A 495 -19.92 -6.62 21.11
N THR A 496 -18.85 -7.40 21.18
CA THR A 496 -18.91 -8.83 21.52
C THR A 496 -17.76 -9.22 22.44
N ILE A 497 -18.10 -9.95 23.50
CA ILE A 497 -17.13 -10.57 24.39
C ILE A 497 -17.32 -12.08 24.31
N LEU A 498 -16.24 -12.78 23.98
CA LEU A 498 -16.18 -14.25 23.95
C LEU A 498 -15.20 -14.71 25.03
N ALA A 499 -15.49 -15.81 25.66
CA ALA A 499 -14.57 -16.42 26.61
C ALA A 499 -14.50 -17.94 26.44
N ARG A 500 -13.27 -18.44 26.40
CA ARG A 500 -13.01 -19.85 26.58
C ARG A 500 -13.28 -20.23 28.03
N VAL A 501 -14.07 -21.29 28.22
CA VAL A 501 -14.36 -21.86 29.55
C VAL A 501 -13.86 -23.30 29.56
N ASN A 502 -12.98 -23.62 30.49
CA ASN A 502 -12.39 -24.95 30.61
C ASN A 502 -13.24 -25.88 31.46
N ASN A 503 -13.80 -25.37 32.56
CA ASN A 503 -14.78 -26.09 33.36
C ASN A 503 -16.22 -25.68 32.97
N PRO A 504 -17.03 -26.59 32.39
CA PRO A 504 -18.39 -26.27 31.98
C PRO A 504 -19.29 -25.67 33.08
N ASP A 505 -19.02 -26.01 34.33
CA ASP A 505 -19.79 -25.51 35.49
C ASP A 505 -19.63 -23.99 35.69
N ASN A 506 -18.53 -23.39 35.14
CA ASN A 506 -18.29 -21.96 35.22
C ASN A 506 -19.03 -21.16 34.14
N ALA A 507 -19.65 -21.81 33.15
CA ALA A 507 -20.23 -21.12 32.00
C ALA A 507 -21.34 -20.13 32.38
N GLU A 508 -22.16 -20.46 33.37
CA GLU A 508 -23.24 -19.61 33.88
C GLU A 508 -22.73 -18.26 34.38
N ALA A 509 -21.59 -18.24 35.05
CA ALA A 509 -20.98 -17.00 35.55
C ALA A 509 -20.57 -16.03 34.42
N PHE A 510 -20.16 -16.56 33.26
CA PHE A 510 -19.87 -15.73 32.08
C PHE A 510 -21.14 -15.24 31.40
N GLU A 511 -22.17 -16.08 31.31
CA GLU A 511 -23.45 -15.72 30.69
C GLU A 511 -24.18 -14.64 31.48
N GLU A 512 -24.13 -14.66 32.82
CA GLU A 512 -24.66 -13.60 33.70
C GLU A 512 -24.01 -12.24 33.42
N LEU A 513 -22.73 -12.22 33.00
CA LEU A 513 -22.03 -11.02 32.56
C LEU A 513 -22.37 -10.63 31.11
N GLY A 514 -23.22 -11.37 30.40
CA GLY A 514 -23.53 -11.18 28.99
C GLY A 514 -22.34 -11.51 28.08
N VAL A 515 -21.45 -12.38 28.53
CA VAL A 515 -20.31 -12.91 27.77
C VAL A 515 -20.71 -14.23 27.13
N ARG A 516 -20.38 -14.41 25.85
CA ARG A 516 -20.61 -15.68 25.19
C ARG A 516 -19.53 -16.69 25.60
N ALA A 517 -19.91 -17.61 26.50
CA ALA A 517 -19.05 -18.68 26.98
C ALA A 517 -18.91 -19.81 25.93
N ILE A 518 -17.69 -20.22 25.66
CA ILE A 518 -17.39 -21.37 24.80
C ILE A 518 -16.65 -22.42 25.64
N SER A 519 -17.41 -23.43 26.09
CA SER A 519 -16.80 -24.53 26.83
C SER A 519 -16.00 -25.42 25.88
N SER A 520 -14.68 -25.47 26.11
CA SER A 520 -13.76 -26.27 25.30
C SER A 520 -14.11 -27.75 25.34
N THR A 521 -14.50 -28.28 26.48
CA THR A 521 -14.90 -29.69 26.66
C THR A 521 -16.16 -30.02 25.90
N VAL A 522 -17.20 -29.18 26.03
CA VAL A 522 -18.50 -29.37 25.34
C VAL A 522 -18.30 -29.20 23.82
N ALA A 523 -17.55 -28.20 23.38
CA ALA A 523 -17.30 -27.97 21.96
C ALA A 523 -16.56 -29.13 21.29
N ILE A 524 -15.58 -29.73 21.96
CA ILE A 524 -14.87 -30.92 21.45
C ILE A 524 -15.84 -32.13 21.39
N ALA A 525 -16.58 -32.37 22.46
CA ALA A 525 -17.56 -33.48 22.47
C ALA A 525 -18.61 -33.33 21.36
N GLN A 526 -19.13 -32.12 21.16
CA GLN A 526 -20.09 -31.81 20.10
C GLN A 526 -19.48 -31.93 18.70
N ALA A 527 -18.22 -31.55 18.52
CA ALA A 527 -17.52 -31.78 17.25
C ALA A 527 -17.38 -33.26 16.95
N MET A 528 -17.01 -34.11 17.95
CA MET A 528 -16.91 -35.55 17.80
C MET A 528 -18.29 -36.17 17.48
N ASP A 529 -19.32 -35.76 18.20
CA ASP A 529 -20.71 -36.20 17.95
C ASP A 529 -21.18 -35.90 16.53
N ASN A 530 -20.93 -34.68 16.06
CA ASN A 530 -21.23 -34.27 14.68
C ASN A 530 -20.49 -35.12 13.63
N TYR A 531 -19.24 -35.50 13.87
CA TYR A 531 -18.53 -36.42 12.96
C TYR A 531 -19.08 -37.84 12.98
N ILE A 532 -19.63 -38.29 14.11
CA ILE A 532 -20.27 -39.61 14.24
C ILE A 532 -21.65 -39.59 13.57
N GLU A 533 -22.47 -38.60 13.90
CA GLU A 533 -23.86 -38.55 13.48
C GLU A 533 -24.07 -37.98 12.06
N ARG A 534 -23.18 -37.07 11.63
CA ARG A 534 -23.33 -36.29 10.38
C ARG A 534 -22.01 -36.14 9.60
N PRO A 535 -21.33 -37.26 9.29
CA PRO A 535 -19.98 -37.20 8.69
C PRO A 535 -19.97 -36.41 7.37
N SER A 536 -20.92 -36.65 6.47
CA SER A 536 -20.99 -35.95 5.19
C SER A 536 -21.16 -34.43 5.31
N MET A 537 -21.89 -33.97 6.34
CA MET A 537 -22.04 -32.54 6.61
C MET A 537 -20.75 -31.95 7.16
N MET A 538 -20.04 -32.68 8.01
CA MET A 538 -18.74 -32.20 8.56
C MET A 538 -17.67 -32.17 7.50
N ASP A 539 -17.60 -33.18 6.62
CA ASP A 539 -16.69 -33.22 5.49
C ASP A 539 -16.98 -32.04 4.55
N TRP A 540 -18.23 -31.77 4.23
CA TRP A 540 -18.65 -30.64 3.42
C TRP A 540 -18.30 -29.28 4.08
N MET A 541 -18.54 -29.14 5.39
CA MET A 541 -18.15 -27.91 6.14
C MET A 541 -16.63 -27.71 6.19
N ALA A 542 -15.84 -28.77 6.23
CA ALA A 542 -14.39 -28.70 6.16
C ALA A 542 -13.92 -28.27 4.76
N GLU A 543 -14.59 -28.74 3.72
CA GLU A 543 -14.30 -28.42 2.32
C GLU A 543 -14.67 -26.96 1.96
N ILE A 544 -15.75 -26.43 2.52
CA ILE A 544 -16.15 -25.02 2.38
C ILE A 544 -15.00 -24.06 2.77
N GLY A 545 -14.19 -24.40 3.77
CA GLY A 545 -13.02 -23.60 4.16
C GLY A 545 -11.96 -23.46 3.06
N HIS A 546 -11.99 -24.29 2.02
CA HIS A 546 -11.05 -24.30 0.90
C HIS A 546 -11.63 -23.78 -0.42
N THR A 547 -12.84 -24.23 -0.78
CA THR A 547 -13.45 -23.94 -2.10
C THR A 547 -14.78 -23.19 -2.02
N GLY A 548 -15.47 -23.23 -0.87
CA GLY A 548 -16.72 -22.54 -0.63
C GLY A 548 -16.62 -21.45 0.43
N GLU A 549 -17.70 -20.71 0.59
CA GLU A 549 -17.82 -19.63 1.57
C GLU A 549 -19.23 -19.60 2.18
N ILE A 550 -19.30 -19.21 3.46
CA ILE A 550 -20.56 -18.91 4.15
C ILE A 550 -20.46 -17.47 4.61
N GLN A 551 -21.39 -16.62 4.21
CA GLN A 551 -21.44 -15.22 4.60
C GLN A 551 -22.80 -14.81 5.13
N GLU A 552 -22.80 -13.97 6.15
CA GLU A 552 -23.99 -13.29 6.65
C GLU A 552 -24.01 -11.85 6.17
N VAL A 553 -25.12 -11.40 5.63
CA VAL A 553 -25.27 -10.05 5.07
C VAL A 553 -26.67 -9.50 5.34
N ASP A 554 -26.73 -8.24 5.75
CA ASP A 554 -28.00 -7.54 5.95
C ASP A 554 -28.55 -7.06 4.60
N ILE A 555 -29.85 -7.22 4.38
CA ILE A 555 -30.52 -6.78 3.15
C ILE A 555 -30.61 -5.27 3.12
N THR A 556 -29.97 -4.65 2.13
CA THR A 556 -30.09 -3.21 1.84
C THR A 556 -30.61 -2.95 0.42
N SER A 557 -30.54 -3.93 -0.46
CA SER A 557 -30.99 -3.84 -1.85
C SER A 557 -32.50 -3.63 -1.97
N GLU A 558 -32.92 -2.55 -2.59
CA GLU A 558 -34.32 -2.26 -2.89
C GLU A 558 -34.94 -3.30 -3.85
N ASP A 559 -34.13 -3.97 -4.66
CA ASP A 559 -34.58 -4.99 -5.62
C ASP A 559 -35.03 -6.30 -4.92
N LEU A 560 -34.65 -6.48 -3.67
CA LEU A 560 -34.98 -7.67 -2.85
C LEU A 560 -36.09 -7.40 -1.85
N ILE A 561 -36.21 -6.17 -1.36
CA ILE A 561 -37.17 -5.80 -0.33
C ILE A 561 -38.60 -5.92 -0.86
N GLY A 562 -39.46 -6.64 -0.13
CA GLY A 562 -40.85 -6.90 -0.49
C GLY A 562 -41.07 -8.03 -1.49
N ARG A 563 -40.00 -8.73 -1.92
CA ARG A 563 -40.11 -9.92 -2.78
C ARG A 563 -40.05 -11.20 -1.95
N THR A 564 -40.62 -12.27 -2.50
CA THR A 564 -40.53 -13.59 -1.88
C THR A 564 -39.20 -14.29 -2.21
N VAL A 565 -38.82 -15.26 -1.39
CA VAL A 565 -37.62 -16.08 -1.62
C VAL A 565 -37.69 -16.77 -2.99
N GLU A 566 -38.89 -17.24 -3.40
CA GLU A 566 -39.13 -17.85 -4.72
C GLU A 566 -38.86 -16.88 -5.88
N GLU A 567 -39.23 -15.61 -5.75
CA GLU A 567 -38.98 -14.58 -6.77
C GLU A 567 -37.52 -14.15 -6.86
N VAL A 568 -36.79 -14.29 -5.76
CA VAL A 568 -35.38 -13.86 -5.64
C VAL A 568 -34.45 -15.00 -6.01
N GLY A 569 -34.76 -16.23 -5.68
CA GLY A 569 -33.93 -17.41 -5.92
C GLY A 569 -33.31 -17.49 -7.33
N PRO A 570 -34.12 -17.35 -8.39
CA PRO A 570 -33.60 -17.39 -9.78
C PRO A 570 -32.61 -16.27 -10.16
N LYS A 571 -32.46 -15.26 -9.31
CA LYS A 571 -31.52 -14.14 -9.52
C LYS A 571 -30.20 -14.33 -8.78
N PHE A 572 -30.12 -15.32 -7.91
CA PHE A 572 -28.87 -15.69 -7.26
C PHE A 572 -28.01 -16.52 -8.21
N PRO A 573 -26.68 -16.48 -8.04
CA PRO A 573 -25.76 -17.35 -8.78
C PRO A 573 -26.12 -18.83 -8.64
N GLU A 574 -25.88 -19.64 -9.69
CA GLU A 574 -26.37 -21.05 -9.77
C GLU A 574 -25.86 -21.93 -8.60
N ASP A 575 -24.61 -21.74 -8.15
CA ASP A 575 -24.00 -22.52 -7.06
C ASP A 575 -24.07 -21.78 -5.70
N CYS A 576 -25.11 -20.98 -5.49
CA CYS A 576 -25.30 -20.19 -4.28
C CYS A 576 -26.74 -20.33 -3.76
N LEU A 577 -26.89 -20.47 -2.44
CA LEU A 577 -28.22 -20.59 -1.82
C LEU A 577 -28.34 -19.73 -0.55
N ILE A 578 -29.54 -19.27 -0.27
CA ILE A 578 -29.92 -18.67 1.01
C ILE A 578 -30.23 -19.81 1.99
N ALA A 579 -29.36 -20.01 2.96
CA ALA A 579 -29.51 -21.09 3.93
C ALA A 579 -30.43 -20.72 5.10
N LEU A 580 -30.28 -19.49 5.63
CA LEU A 580 -31.03 -18.99 6.78
C LEU A 580 -31.39 -17.51 6.59
N ILE A 581 -32.48 -17.11 7.22
CA ILE A 581 -32.92 -15.70 7.30
C ILE A 581 -33.15 -15.38 8.77
N GLN A 582 -32.41 -14.37 9.28
CA GLN A 582 -32.59 -13.89 10.64
C GLN A 582 -33.38 -12.57 10.61
N ARG A 583 -34.46 -12.51 11.39
CA ARG A 583 -35.34 -11.34 11.59
C ARG A 583 -35.64 -11.17 13.06
N ASP A 584 -35.42 -10.00 13.63
CA ASP A 584 -35.70 -9.67 15.04
C ASP A 584 -35.13 -10.69 16.05
N GLY A 585 -33.94 -11.25 15.74
CA GLY A 585 -33.27 -12.25 16.55
C GLY A 585 -33.73 -13.68 16.34
N GLU A 586 -34.82 -13.92 15.58
CA GLU A 586 -35.27 -15.25 15.22
C GLU A 586 -34.67 -15.73 13.90
N THR A 587 -34.09 -16.92 13.90
CA THR A 587 -33.56 -17.58 12.69
C THR A 587 -34.59 -18.48 12.07
N LYS A 588 -34.88 -18.28 10.77
CA LYS A 588 -35.89 -19.04 10.01
C LYS A 588 -35.23 -19.71 8.80
N VAL A 589 -35.68 -20.93 8.50
CA VAL A 589 -35.36 -21.58 7.23
C VAL A 589 -36.19 -20.89 6.13
N PRO A 590 -35.55 -20.45 5.03
CA PRO A 590 -36.25 -19.75 3.96
C PRO A 590 -37.36 -20.64 3.38
N GLN A 591 -38.59 -20.14 3.41
CA GLN A 591 -39.74 -20.76 2.72
C GLN A 591 -39.95 -19.98 1.42
N PRO A 592 -40.44 -20.62 0.34
CA PRO A 592 -40.64 -19.94 -0.95
C PRO A 592 -41.50 -18.68 -0.87
N ASP A 593 -42.52 -18.68 -0.03
CA ASP A 593 -43.48 -17.60 0.18
C ASP A 593 -43.04 -16.55 1.20
N LEU A 594 -41.88 -16.75 1.86
CA LEU A 594 -41.36 -15.78 2.82
C LEU A 594 -40.93 -14.48 2.10
N THR A 595 -41.55 -13.39 2.49
CA THR A 595 -41.22 -12.07 1.96
C THR A 595 -40.02 -11.47 2.68
N LEU A 596 -38.98 -11.06 1.93
CA LEU A 596 -37.79 -10.41 2.44
C LEU A 596 -38.07 -8.96 2.85
N GLN A 597 -37.48 -8.51 3.96
CA GLN A 597 -37.65 -7.18 4.53
C GLN A 597 -36.31 -6.49 4.72
N ARG A 598 -36.33 -5.18 4.75
CA ARG A 598 -35.14 -4.38 5.08
C ARG A 598 -34.67 -4.72 6.49
N GLY A 599 -33.39 -5.03 6.66
CA GLY A 599 -32.79 -5.41 7.94
C GLY A 599 -32.85 -6.92 8.23
N ASP A 600 -33.46 -7.75 7.35
CA ASP A 600 -33.24 -9.18 7.40
C ASP A 600 -31.77 -9.49 7.15
N ARG A 601 -31.21 -10.41 7.92
CA ARG A 601 -29.86 -10.94 7.72
C ARG A 601 -29.92 -12.28 7.04
N LEU A 602 -29.35 -12.36 5.84
CA LEU A 602 -29.28 -13.61 5.07
C LEU A 602 -27.97 -14.33 5.36
N THR A 603 -28.04 -15.63 5.63
CA THR A 603 -26.90 -16.54 5.57
C THR A 603 -26.84 -17.17 4.19
N ILE A 604 -25.82 -16.81 3.43
CA ILE A 604 -25.60 -17.25 2.06
C ILE A 604 -24.48 -18.28 2.04
N ILE A 605 -24.66 -19.37 1.30
CA ILE A 605 -23.71 -20.47 1.19
C ILE A 605 -23.49 -20.79 -0.29
N GLY A 606 -22.25 -20.98 -0.71
CA GLY A 606 -21.92 -21.32 -2.10
C GLY A 606 -20.43 -21.34 -2.36
N GLY A 607 -20.03 -21.39 -3.61
CA GLY A 607 -18.65 -21.15 -4.05
C GLY A 607 -18.20 -19.73 -3.70
N ARG A 608 -16.90 -19.50 -3.55
CA ARG A 608 -16.38 -18.20 -3.08
C ARG A 608 -16.75 -17.06 -4.03
N GLU A 609 -16.62 -17.26 -5.33
CA GLU A 609 -16.96 -16.24 -6.33
C GLU A 609 -18.47 -15.96 -6.36
N GLU A 610 -19.28 -17.01 -6.29
CA GLU A 610 -20.73 -16.96 -6.32
C GLU A 610 -21.30 -16.26 -5.06
N VAL A 611 -20.73 -16.55 -3.90
CA VAL A 611 -21.09 -15.85 -2.65
C VAL A 611 -20.74 -14.37 -2.74
N HIS A 612 -19.56 -14.01 -3.27
CA HIS A 612 -19.19 -12.59 -3.45
C HIS A 612 -20.10 -11.87 -4.46
N GLU A 613 -20.58 -12.55 -5.51
CA GLU A 613 -21.56 -12.00 -6.44
C GLU A 613 -22.92 -11.81 -5.76
N ALA A 614 -23.38 -12.80 -5.01
CA ALA A 614 -24.60 -12.72 -4.23
C ALA A 614 -24.58 -11.61 -3.17
N LEU A 615 -23.42 -11.40 -2.50
CA LEU A 615 -23.24 -10.30 -1.54
C LEU A 615 -23.45 -8.93 -2.18
N ARG A 616 -22.90 -8.70 -3.37
CA ARG A 616 -23.08 -7.44 -4.13
C ARG A 616 -24.55 -7.23 -4.54
N PHE A 617 -25.27 -8.31 -4.79
CA PHE A 617 -26.69 -8.25 -5.12
C PHE A 617 -27.56 -7.94 -3.90
N VAL A 618 -27.24 -8.52 -2.73
CA VAL A 618 -28.00 -8.33 -1.48
C VAL A 618 -27.68 -6.99 -0.82
N HIS A 619 -26.42 -6.58 -0.88
CA HIS A 619 -25.93 -5.35 -0.29
C HIS A 619 -25.08 -4.59 -1.32
N PRO A 620 -25.71 -3.87 -2.27
CA PRO A 620 -24.99 -3.14 -3.33
C PRO A 620 -23.98 -2.13 -2.80
N ASP A 621 -24.09 -1.80 -1.53
CA ASP A 621 -23.31 -0.79 -0.85
C ASP A 621 -22.09 -1.35 -0.04
N ARG A 622 -21.81 -2.65 -0.14
CA ARG A 622 -20.67 -3.29 0.55
C ARG A 622 -19.42 -3.39 -0.29
#